data_93e60836389311825d25992b61d5afa5
#
_entry.id   93e60836389311825d25992b61d5afa5
#
_cell.length_a   1.000
_cell.length_b   1.000
_cell.length_c   1.000
_cell.angle_alpha   90.00
_cell.angle_beta   90.00
_cell.angle_gamma   90.00
#
_symmetry.space_group_name_H-M   'P 1'
#
loop_
_entity.id
_entity.type
_entity.pdbx_description
1 polymer ?
#
loop_
_entity_poly.entity_id
_entity_poly.type
_entity_poly.pdbx_seq_one_letter_code
_entity_poly.pdbx_strand_id
1 'polypeptide(L)'
;MALSELEWRFIGEESRPGAVQMALDEIAAETAAAGGPATVHVYRWTPGTVSLGYSQPRDILDLDFCERAGIDVTRRQTGGGTIYHDDWGDISYSIVAPAAELPGDLMESYQLLCEPLFSAFAQLRVDARFVDEERAAVFEPACYLRDLHPAHDVVGPDGRKLSGNAQYRQREAVVQHGSITFERATDAHLGIFADCPVSAADFRDRVGAITDYADCSRDEAVSAIEDALREWSGAEAGGWSDDELERAQARAREKFANETWVEGRRDPT
;
A
#
# COMPACT_ATOMS: atom_id res chain seq x y z
N MET A 1 -23.21 -10.85 6.83
CA MET A 1 -23.75 -9.71 6.02
C MET A 1 -22.92 -9.66 4.74
N ALA A 2 -23.48 -9.24 3.62
CA ALA A 2 -22.69 -8.98 2.43
C ALA A 2 -21.92 -7.66 2.60
N LEU A 3 -20.76 -7.49 1.94
CA LEU A 3 -20.01 -6.22 1.98
C LEU A 3 -20.87 -4.98 1.67
N SER A 4 -21.90 -5.15 0.81
CA SER A 4 -22.87 -4.11 0.46
C SER A 4 -23.82 -3.72 1.61
N GLU A 5 -23.85 -4.48 2.71
CA GLU A 5 -24.69 -4.18 3.88
C GLU A 5 -23.88 -3.53 5.02
N LEU A 6 -22.55 -3.41 4.86
CA LEU A 6 -21.69 -2.72 5.81
C LEU A 6 -21.88 -1.21 5.70
N GLU A 7 -21.76 -0.53 6.83
CA GLU A 7 -21.53 0.90 6.82
C GLU A 7 -20.08 1.18 6.42
N TRP A 8 -19.90 1.86 5.29
CA TRP A 8 -18.59 2.23 4.79
C TRP A 8 -18.36 3.73 4.90
N ARG A 9 -17.16 4.13 5.26
CA ARG A 9 -16.68 5.50 5.09
C ARG A 9 -15.56 5.56 4.05
N PHE A 10 -15.57 6.60 3.24
CA PHE A 10 -14.52 6.92 2.31
C PHE A 10 -13.73 8.11 2.82
N ILE A 11 -12.39 7.98 2.82
CA ILE A 11 -11.46 9.05 3.17
C ILE A 11 -10.60 9.30 1.94
N GLY A 12 -10.76 10.49 1.33
CA GLY A 12 -10.02 10.92 0.15
C GLY A 12 -8.54 11.15 0.44
N GLU A 13 -7.78 11.39 -0.60
CA GLU A 13 -6.34 11.49 -0.49
C GLU A 13 -5.90 12.52 0.55
N GLU A 14 -5.18 12.05 1.56
CA GLU A 14 -4.52 12.88 2.54
C GLU A 14 -3.04 12.56 2.64
N SER A 15 -2.26 13.49 3.14
CA SER A 15 -0.80 13.38 3.26
C SER A 15 -0.37 13.39 4.71
N ARG A 16 0.34 12.33 5.14
CA ARG A 16 0.86 12.20 6.52
C ARG A 16 2.20 11.46 6.53
N PRO A 17 2.98 11.57 7.64
CA PRO A 17 4.15 10.73 7.86
C PRO A 17 3.82 9.24 7.81
N GLY A 18 4.72 8.43 7.26
CA GLY A 18 4.50 7.01 7.04
C GLY A 18 4.14 6.22 8.31
N ALA A 19 4.76 6.56 9.44
CA ALA A 19 4.41 5.95 10.73
C ALA A 19 2.95 6.20 11.13
N VAL A 20 2.39 7.38 10.78
CA VAL A 20 0.99 7.72 11.05
C VAL A 20 0.06 6.96 10.10
N GLN A 21 0.42 6.85 8.81
CA GLN A 21 -0.37 6.07 7.83
C GLN A 21 -0.49 4.61 8.27
N MET A 22 0.62 4.00 8.72
CA MET A 22 0.58 2.62 9.25
C MET A 22 -0.26 2.49 10.53
N ALA A 23 -0.23 3.51 11.37
CA ALA A 23 -1.06 3.52 12.58
C ALA A 23 -2.56 3.67 12.25
N LEU A 24 -2.91 4.48 11.25
CA LEU A 24 -4.30 4.65 10.81
C LEU A 24 -4.91 3.35 10.28
N ASP A 25 -4.14 2.52 9.59
CA ASP A 25 -4.58 1.17 9.20
C ASP A 25 -4.97 0.31 10.42
N GLU A 26 -4.16 0.33 11.50
CA GLU A 26 -4.50 -0.38 12.75
C GLU A 26 -5.74 0.20 13.43
N ILE A 27 -5.82 1.53 13.52
CA ILE A 27 -6.98 2.19 14.16
C ILE A 27 -8.27 1.92 13.36
N ALA A 28 -8.21 1.93 12.03
CA ALA A 28 -9.35 1.55 11.20
C ALA A 28 -9.79 0.09 11.44
N ALA A 29 -8.82 -0.81 11.60
CA ALA A 29 -9.10 -2.21 11.92
C ALA A 29 -9.76 -2.36 13.29
N GLU A 30 -9.28 -1.63 14.31
CA GLU A 30 -9.89 -1.60 15.65
C GLU A 30 -11.31 -1.03 15.60
N THR A 31 -11.55 0.03 14.81
CA THR A 31 -12.87 0.64 14.61
C THR A 31 -13.84 -0.36 13.98
N ALA A 32 -13.42 -1.03 12.89
CA ALA A 32 -14.24 -2.02 12.20
C ALA A 32 -14.53 -3.25 13.10
N ALA A 33 -13.54 -3.72 13.85
CA ALA A 33 -13.69 -4.82 14.81
C ALA A 33 -14.66 -4.49 15.96
N ALA A 34 -14.73 -3.21 16.36
CA ALA A 34 -15.66 -2.72 17.39
C ALA A 34 -17.10 -2.48 16.86
N GLY A 35 -17.37 -2.78 15.58
CA GLY A 35 -18.68 -2.58 14.96
C GLY A 35 -18.90 -1.16 14.42
N GLY A 36 -17.84 -0.35 14.31
CA GLY A 36 -17.85 0.91 13.59
C GLY A 36 -17.73 0.71 12.07
N PRO A 37 -17.66 1.80 11.28
CA PRO A 37 -17.65 1.72 9.84
C PRO A 37 -16.41 1.00 9.30
N ALA A 38 -16.60 0.23 8.24
CA ALA A 38 -15.53 -0.20 7.37
C ALA A 38 -14.95 1.03 6.65
N THR A 39 -13.70 0.96 6.23
CA THR A 39 -12.98 2.14 5.72
C THR A 39 -12.34 1.85 4.38
N VAL A 40 -12.54 2.73 3.39
CA VAL A 40 -11.71 2.85 2.20
C VAL A 40 -10.98 4.19 2.25
N HIS A 41 -9.67 4.17 1.99
CA HIS A 41 -8.81 5.32 2.22
C HIS A 41 -7.75 5.42 1.13
N VAL A 42 -7.54 6.62 0.57
CA VAL A 42 -6.45 6.95 -0.35
C VAL A 42 -5.48 7.89 0.35
N TYR A 43 -4.18 7.70 0.18
CA TYR A 43 -3.21 8.49 0.92
C TYR A 43 -1.84 8.62 0.26
N ARG A 44 -1.11 9.63 0.70
CA ARG A 44 0.30 9.90 0.38
C ARG A 44 1.18 9.83 1.62
N TRP A 45 2.44 9.59 1.37
CA TRP A 45 3.50 9.55 2.37
C TRP A 45 4.32 10.83 2.31
N THR A 46 4.32 11.63 3.37
CA THR A 46 5.09 12.88 3.42
C THR A 46 5.84 12.99 4.74
N PRO A 47 7.18 12.96 4.73
CA PRO A 47 8.03 12.80 3.55
C PRO A 47 7.89 11.42 2.89
N GLY A 48 8.50 11.24 1.69
CA GLY A 48 8.63 9.92 1.09
C GLY A 48 9.19 8.92 2.10
N THR A 49 8.66 7.70 2.11
CA THR A 49 8.90 6.76 3.20
C THR A 49 9.25 5.37 2.70
N VAL A 50 10.26 4.76 3.31
CA VAL A 50 10.51 3.31 3.17
C VAL A 50 9.67 2.55 4.19
N SER A 51 8.85 1.61 3.72
CA SER A 51 8.22 0.63 4.59
C SER A 51 8.89 -0.75 4.45
N LEU A 52 9.55 -1.21 5.50
CA LEU A 52 10.05 -2.58 5.59
C LEU A 52 8.87 -3.55 5.68
N GLY A 53 8.92 -4.66 4.95
CA GLY A 53 8.01 -5.78 5.22
C GLY A 53 8.28 -6.37 6.60
N TYR A 54 7.26 -6.98 7.21
CA TYR A 54 7.35 -7.48 8.59
C TYR A 54 8.61 -8.30 8.88
N SER A 55 8.99 -9.21 7.99
CA SER A 55 10.14 -10.12 8.18
C SER A 55 11.47 -9.57 7.68
N GLN A 56 11.49 -8.42 7.02
CA GLN A 56 12.70 -7.88 6.41
C GLN A 56 13.67 -7.35 7.47
N PRO A 57 14.97 -7.66 7.38
CA PRO A 57 15.96 -7.05 8.25
C PRO A 57 16.21 -5.58 7.84
N ARG A 58 16.58 -4.74 8.81
CA ARG A 58 16.81 -3.30 8.54
C ARG A 58 18.14 -3.03 7.85
N ASP A 59 19.12 -3.90 8.02
CA ASP A 59 20.48 -3.78 7.47
C ASP A 59 20.55 -3.91 5.95
N ILE A 60 19.44 -4.24 5.29
CA ILE A 60 19.34 -4.17 3.82
C ILE A 60 19.28 -2.73 3.31
N LEU A 61 19.00 -1.75 4.18
CA LEU A 61 18.83 -0.35 3.79
C LEU A 61 20.15 0.42 3.86
N ASP A 62 20.36 1.30 2.89
CA ASP A 62 21.31 2.42 2.98
C ASP A 62 20.66 3.57 3.76
N LEU A 63 20.80 3.53 5.09
CA LEU A 63 20.23 4.52 5.98
C LEU A 63 20.83 5.92 5.78
N ASP A 64 22.10 5.99 5.39
CA ASP A 64 22.78 7.26 5.08
C ASP A 64 22.16 7.88 3.81
N PHE A 65 21.82 7.06 2.82
CA PHE A 65 21.07 7.54 1.65
C PHE A 65 19.69 8.04 2.06
N CYS A 66 18.93 7.26 2.84
CA CYS A 66 17.61 7.66 3.30
C CYS A 66 17.64 9.00 4.04
N GLU A 67 18.60 9.18 4.97
CA GLU A 67 18.76 10.43 5.73
C GLU A 67 19.08 11.62 4.80
N ARG A 68 20.05 11.45 3.89
CA ARG A 68 20.42 12.53 2.93
C ARG A 68 19.29 12.90 1.98
N ALA A 69 18.45 11.95 1.62
CA ALA A 69 17.32 12.14 0.72
C ALA A 69 16.05 12.61 1.46
N GLY A 70 16.07 12.71 2.79
CA GLY A 70 14.90 13.06 3.59
C GLY A 70 13.79 12.01 3.56
N ILE A 71 14.18 10.75 3.45
CA ILE A 71 13.27 9.60 3.37
C ILE A 71 13.11 9.01 4.77
N ASP A 72 11.88 8.91 5.25
CA ASP A 72 11.55 8.25 6.51
C ASP A 72 11.61 6.72 6.38
N VAL A 73 11.84 6.04 7.50
CA VAL A 73 11.85 4.58 7.55
C VAL A 73 10.86 4.08 8.60
N THR A 74 9.98 3.19 8.18
CA THR A 74 9.04 2.49 9.07
C THR A 74 8.99 1.00 8.73
N ARG A 75 8.24 0.23 9.51
CA ARG A 75 7.95 -1.18 9.25
C ARG A 75 6.45 -1.39 9.26
N ARG A 76 5.92 -2.00 8.20
CA ARG A 76 4.51 -2.37 8.13
C ARG A 76 4.25 -3.73 8.80
N GLN A 77 3.01 -4.00 9.12
CA GLN A 77 2.58 -5.26 9.73
C GLN A 77 2.46 -6.41 8.72
N THR A 78 2.28 -6.06 7.45
CA THR A 78 2.19 -7.02 6.35
C THR A 78 3.57 -7.56 5.96
N GLY A 79 3.58 -8.74 5.39
CA GLY A 79 4.76 -9.34 4.77
C GLY A 79 5.18 -8.62 3.48
N GLY A 80 5.96 -9.30 2.67
CA GLY A 80 6.45 -8.81 1.39
C GLY A 80 7.82 -8.14 1.48
N GLY A 81 8.30 -7.62 0.35
CA GLY A 81 9.57 -6.91 0.24
C GLY A 81 9.49 -5.46 0.72
N THR A 82 10.65 -4.86 0.91
CA THR A 82 10.76 -3.44 1.22
C THR A 82 10.28 -2.58 0.05
N ILE A 83 9.53 -1.52 0.33
CA ILE A 83 9.03 -0.60 -0.68
C ILE A 83 9.36 0.85 -0.29
N TYR A 84 9.78 1.63 -1.26
CA TYR A 84 9.84 3.08 -1.15
C TYR A 84 8.54 3.67 -1.68
N HIS A 85 7.85 4.42 -0.87
CA HIS A 85 6.69 5.20 -1.22
C HIS A 85 7.15 6.63 -1.50
N ASP A 86 7.18 7.00 -2.77
CA ASP A 86 7.50 8.35 -3.21
C ASP A 86 6.34 9.30 -2.87
N ASP A 87 6.64 10.51 -2.38
CA ASP A 87 5.62 11.45 -1.94
C ASP A 87 4.78 12.04 -3.08
N TRP A 88 5.20 11.83 -4.33
CA TRP A 88 4.47 12.21 -5.53
C TRP A 88 4.13 11.03 -6.43
N GLY A 89 5.10 10.17 -6.70
CA GLY A 89 4.98 9.08 -7.67
C GLY A 89 4.22 7.86 -7.17
N ASP A 90 3.95 7.75 -5.87
CA ASP A 90 3.14 6.69 -5.28
C ASP A 90 1.72 7.18 -4.97
N ILE A 91 0.73 6.32 -5.23
CA ILE A 91 -0.64 6.47 -4.74
C ILE A 91 -0.94 5.24 -3.91
N SER A 92 -1.08 5.44 -2.61
CA SER A 92 -1.39 4.35 -1.69
C SER A 92 -2.87 4.32 -1.34
N TYR A 93 -3.38 3.13 -1.07
CA TYR A 93 -4.76 2.92 -0.64
C TYR A 93 -4.85 1.84 0.44
N SER A 94 -5.91 1.89 1.24
CA SER A 94 -6.29 0.83 2.17
C SER A 94 -7.79 0.56 2.10
N ILE A 95 -8.14 -0.72 2.25
CA ILE A 95 -9.49 -1.22 2.45
C ILE A 95 -9.49 -2.00 3.75
N VAL A 96 -10.31 -1.56 4.71
CA VAL A 96 -10.38 -2.18 6.04
C VAL A 96 -11.82 -2.59 6.32
N ALA A 97 -12.03 -3.87 6.61
CA ALA A 97 -13.35 -4.43 6.85
C ALA A 97 -13.34 -5.52 7.93
N PRO A 98 -14.50 -5.82 8.55
CA PRO A 98 -14.61 -6.96 9.45
C PRO A 98 -14.25 -8.27 8.75
N ALA A 99 -13.45 -9.12 9.39
CA ALA A 99 -12.96 -10.36 8.81
C ALA A 99 -14.08 -11.36 8.48
N ALA A 100 -15.19 -11.31 9.24
CA ALA A 100 -16.35 -12.18 9.05
C ALA A 100 -17.11 -11.92 7.73
N GLU A 101 -16.92 -10.74 7.14
CA GLU A 101 -17.63 -10.32 5.93
C GLU A 101 -16.81 -10.56 4.64
N LEU A 102 -15.58 -11.05 4.80
CA LEU A 102 -14.66 -11.31 3.70
C LEU A 102 -14.52 -12.82 3.44
N PRO A 103 -14.20 -13.23 2.21
CA PRO A 103 -13.87 -14.63 1.92
C PRO A 103 -12.77 -15.15 2.85
N GLY A 104 -12.95 -16.41 3.32
CA GLY A 104 -11.95 -17.09 4.12
C GLY A 104 -10.71 -17.49 3.31
N ASP A 105 -10.90 -17.73 2.02
CA ASP A 105 -9.81 -18.00 1.10
C ASP A 105 -9.05 -16.71 0.75
N LEU A 106 -7.72 -16.80 0.79
CA LEU A 106 -6.85 -15.62 0.59
C LEU A 106 -6.91 -15.12 -0.84
N MET A 107 -6.96 -16.02 -1.83
CA MET A 107 -7.02 -15.65 -3.25
C MET A 107 -8.34 -14.97 -3.58
N GLU A 108 -9.47 -15.55 -3.13
CA GLU A 108 -10.79 -14.96 -3.31
C GLU A 108 -10.87 -13.57 -2.65
N SER A 109 -10.25 -13.41 -1.47
CA SER A 109 -10.20 -12.13 -0.78
C SER A 109 -9.39 -11.08 -1.55
N TYR A 110 -8.23 -11.44 -2.13
CA TYR A 110 -7.48 -10.53 -2.98
C TYR A 110 -8.25 -10.16 -4.25
N GLN A 111 -8.89 -11.14 -4.91
CA GLN A 111 -9.69 -10.88 -6.10
C GLN A 111 -10.78 -9.85 -5.81
N LEU A 112 -11.53 -10.05 -4.73
CA LEU A 112 -12.61 -9.15 -4.31
C LEU A 112 -12.10 -7.74 -4.00
N LEU A 113 -11.05 -7.62 -3.17
CA LEU A 113 -10.56 -6.33 -2.69
C LEU A 113 -9.69 -5.58 -3.72
N CYS A 114 -9.29 -6.22 -4.82
CA CYS A 114 -8.62 -5.56 -5.95
C CYS A 114 -9.60 -5.15 -7.07
N GLU A 115 -10.88 -5.55 -7.04
CA GLU A 115 -11.88 -5.12 -8.05
C GLU A 115 -11.90 -3.60 -8.29
N PRO A 116 -11.91 -2.75 -7.24
CA PRO A 116 -11.91 -1.30 -7.45
C PRO A 116 -10.66 -0.79 -8.15
N LEU A 117 -9.50 -1.44 -7.99
CA LEU A 117 -8.29 -1.05 -8.71
C LEU A 117 -8.41 -1.28 -10.20
N PHE A 118 -8.97 -2.42 -10.61
CA PHE A 118 -9.21 -2.69 -12.04
C PHE A 118 -10.21 -1.73 -12.64
N SER A 119 -11.24 -1.34 -11.87
CA SER A 119 -12.20 -0.31 -12.27
C SER A 119 -11.52 1.05 -12.46
N ALA A 120 -10.63 1.45 -11.55
CA ALA A 120 -9.84 2.68 -11.66
C ALA A 120 -8.91 2.66 -12.89
N PHE A 121 -8.16 1.58 -13.09
CA PHE A 121 -7.31 1.43 -14.27
C PHE A 121 -8.11 1.48 -15.57
N ALA A 122 -9.30 0.86 -15.61
CA ALA A 122 -10.17 0.91 -16.78
C ALA A 122 -10.67 2.35 -17.08
N GLN A 123 -11.00 3.14 -16.06
CA GLN A 123 -11.34 4.57 -16.21
C GLN A 123 -10.17 5.36 -16.81
N LEU A 124 -8.94 5.04 -16.41
CA LEU A 124 -7.71 5.64 -16.96
C LEU A 124 -7.30 5.03 -18.32
N ARG A 125 -8.06 4.07 -18.85
CA ARG A 125 -7.78 3.32 -20.08
C ARG A 125 -6.46 2.53 -20.03
N VAL A 126 -6.08 2.11 -18.84
CA VAL A 126 -4.93 1.22 -18.62
C VAL A 126 -5.45 -0.22 -18.55
N ASP A 127 -4.99 -1.09 -19.46
CA ASP A 127 -5.31 -2.52 -19.45
C ASP A 127 -4.48 -3.24 -18.37
N ALA A 128 -4.94 -3.13 -17.13
CA ALA A 128 -4.30 -3.75 -15.97
C ALA A 128 -4.99 -5.07 -15.60
N ARG A 129 -4.19 -6.04 -15.16
CA ARG A 129 -4.67 -7.36 -14.74
C ARG A 129 -3.76 -7.94 -13.66
N PHE A 130 -4.23 -8.99 -13.00
CA PHE A 130 -3.29 -9.83 -12.24
C PHE A 130 -2.26 -10.44 -13.18
N VAL A 131 -1.06 -10.68 -12.67
CA VAL A 131 -0.07 -11.42 -13.45
C VAL A 131 -0.58 -12.84 -13.73
N ASP A 132 -0.45 -13.31 -14.96
CA ASP A 132 -0.99 -14.61 -15.36
C ASP A 132 -0.19 -15.79 -14.81
N GLU A 133 1.13 -15.63 -14.70
CA GLU A 133 2.06 -16.65 -14.24
C GLU A 133 3.09 -16.06 -13.29
N GLU A 134 3.56 -16.85 -12.34
CA GLU A 134 4.66 -16.46 -11.46
C GLU A 134 5.90 -16.08 -12.28
N ARG A 135 6.54 -14.98 -11.91
CA ARG A 135 7.80 -14.54 -12.50
C ARG A 135 8.85 -14.41 -11.41
N ALA A 136 10.01 -15.01 -11.65
CA ALA A 136 11.12 -14.96 -10.70
C ALA A 136 11.49 -13.54 -10.30
N ALA A 137 11.96 -13.41 -9.07
CA ALA A 137 12.50 -12.16 -8.54
C ALA A 137 13.71 -11.70 -9.34
N VAL A 138 13.81 -10.38 -9.50
CA VAL A 138 15.03 -9.69 -9.97
C VAL A 138 15.91 -9.34 -8.76
N PHE A 139 15.27 -8.94 -7.66
CA PHE A 139 15.94 -8.61 -6.41
C PHE A 139 14.97 -8.82 -5.24
N GLU A 140 15.18 -9.88 -4.46
CA GLU A 140 14.30 -10.32 -3.37
C GLU A 140 13.97 -9.27 -2.30
N PRO A 141 14.91 -8.39 -1.86
CA PRO A 141 14.58 -7.40 -0.84
C PRO A 141 13.53 -6.39 -1.27
N ALA A 142 13.47 -6.02 -2.55
CA ALA A 142 12.63 -4.94 -3.05
C ALA A 142 11.24 -5.42 -3.47
N CYS A 143 10.17 -4.86 -2.94
CA CYS A 143 8.78 -5.25 -3.20
C CYS A 143 8.43 -5.29 -4.71
N TYR A 144 8.85 -4.27 -5.46
CA TYR A 144 8.59 -4.20 -6.90
C TYR A 144 9.46 -5.13 -7.75
N LEU A 145 10.56 -5.65 -7.19
CA LEU A 145 11.53 -6.49 -7.89
C LEU A 145 11.49 -7.96 -7.45
N ARG A 146 10.64 -8.28 -6.48
CA ARG A 146 10.40 -9.67 -6.05
C ARG A 146 9.72 -10.49 -7.15
N ASP A 147 9.56 -11.78 -6.85
CA ASP A 147 8.66 -12.65 -7.59
C ASP A 147 7.28 -12.00 -7.76
N LEU A 148 6.73 -12.08 -8.95
CA LEU A 148 5.34 -11.68 -9.20
C LEU A 148 4.43 -12.88 -8.97
N HIS A 149 3.37 -12.66 -8.24
CA HIS A 149 2.43 -13.69 -7.85
C HIS A 149 1.00 -13.37 -8.33
N PRO A 150 0.30 -14.33 -8.98
CA PRO A 150 -1.04 -14.13 -9.56
C PRO A 150 -2.11 -13.69 -8.55
N ALA A 151 -1.86 -13.89 -7.24
CA ALA A 151 -2.83 -13.53 -6.21
C ALA A 151 -2.99 -12.04 -5.99
N HIS A 152 -1.89 -11.27 -6.08
CA HIS A 152 -1.87 -9.92 -5.53
C HIS A 152 -1.03 -8.90 -6.30
N ASP A 153 -0.33 -9.33 -7.36
CA ASP A 153 0.47 -8.43 -8.18
C ASP A 153 -0.29 -8.03 -9.44
N VAL A 154 -0.52 -6.72 -9.58
CA VAL A 154 -1.18 -6.13 -10.74
C VAL A 154 -0.14 -5.62 -11.72
N VAL A 155 -0.29 -6.01 -12.98
CA VAL A 155 0.60 -5.64 -14.08
C VAL A 155 -0.14 -4.88 -15.17
N GLY A 156 0.58 -4.07 -15.91
CA GLY A 156 0.10 -3.37 -17.11
C GLY A 156 0.04 -4.28 -18.35
N PRO A 157 -0.33 -3.73 -19.51
CA PRO A 157 -0.51 -4.48 -20.75
C PRO A 157 0.75 -5.20 -21.22
N ASP A 158 1.92 -4.67 -20.91
CA ASP A 158 3.24 -5.26 -21.25
C ASP A 158 3.80 -6.18 -20.15
N GLY A 159 3.04 -6.37 -19.05
CA GLY A 159 3.41 -7.24 -17.95
C GLY A 159 4.37 -6.63 -16.92
N ARG A 160 4.62 -5.31 -16.96
CA ARG A 160 5.35 -4.61 -15.91
C ARG A 160 4.45 -4.37 -14.70
N LYS A 161 5.01 -4.49 -13.49
CA LYS A 161 4.27 -4.33 -12.24
C LYS A 161 3.81 -2.89 -12.04
N LEU A 162 2.50 -2.69 -11.88
CA LEU A 162 1.85 -1.40 -11.60
C LEU A 162 1.50 -1.23 -10.13
N SER A 163 1.10 -2.33 -9.47
CA SER A 163 0.68 -2.28 -8.08
C SER A 163 1.08 -3.56 -7.35
N GLY A 164 1.48 -3.39 -6.10
CA GLY A 164 1.67 -4.46 -5.15
C GLY A 164 0.67 -4.33 -4.02
N ASN A 165 0.08 -5.45 -3.62
CA ASN A 165 -0.97 -5.49 -2.60
C ASN A 165 -0.60 -6.47 -1.51
N ALA A 166 -0.94 -6.15 -0.27
CA ALA A 166 -0.71 -7.01 0.89
C ALA A 166 -1.89 -6.97 1.84
N GLN A 167 -2.19 -8.11 2.48
CA GLN A 167 -3.23 -8.20 3.48
C GLN A 167 -2.62 -8.49 4.87
N TYR A 168 -3.19 -7.85 5.88
CA TYR A 168 -3.02 -8.18 7.28
C TYR A 168 -4.36 -8.65 7.83
N ARG A 169 -4.42 -9.93 8.18
CA ARG A 169 -5.64 -10.56 8.66
C ARG A 169 -5.54 -10.76 10.17
N GLN A 170 -6.28 -9.95 10.90
CA GLN A 170 -6.55 -10.17 12.32
C GLN A 170 -7.77 -11.07 12.50
N ARG A 171 -8.06 -11.49 13.75
CA ARG A 171 -9.24 -12.34 14.01
C ARG A 171 -10.55 -11.65 13.61
N GLU A 172 -10.63 -10.33 13.82
CA GLU A 172 -11.88 -9.56 13.75
C GLU A 172 -11.90 -8.57 12.58
N ALA A 173 -10.75 -8.23 12.00
CA ALA A 173 -10.65 -7.32 10.88
C ALA A 173 -9.55 -7.72 9.88
N VAL A 174 -9.72 -7.30 8.64
CA VAL A 174 -8.72 -7.42 7.58
C VAL A 174 -8.38 -6.02 7.09
N VAL A 175 -7.09 -5.75 6.97
CA VAL A 175 -6.54 -4.60 6.27
C VAL A 175 -5.94 -5.12 4.97
N GLN A 176 -6.42 -4.64 3.83
CA GLN A 176 -5.68 -4.72 2.57
C GLN A 176 -5.15 -3.34 2.26
N HIS A 177 -3.86 -3.23 2.06
CA HIS A 177 -3.26 -2.02 1.55
C HIS A 177 -2.42 -2.30 0.31
N GLY A 178 -2.29 -1.31 -0.53
CA GLY A 178 -1.53 -1.39 -1.76
C GLY A 178 -0.91 -0.06 -2.13
N SER A 179 0.06 -0.17 -3.04
CA SER A 179 0.76 0.95 -3.63
C SER A 179 0.63 0.85 -5.14
N ILE A 180 0.28 1.95 -5.77
CA ILE A 180 0.11 2.08 -7.22
C ILE A 180 1.16 3.07 -7.71
N THR A 181 1.98 2.66 -8.66
CA THR A 181 3.00 3.53 -9.25
C THR A 181 2.36 4.47 -10.27
N PHE A 182 2.21 5.75 -9.91
CA PHE A 182 1.82 6.80 -10.86
C PHE A 182 3.01 7.19 -11.74
N GLU A 183 4.14 7.51 -11.12
CA GLU A 183 5.41 7.82 -11.76
C GLU A 183 6.57 7.15 -11.00
N ARG A 184 7.61 6.74 -11.72
CA ARG A 184 8.72 5.99 -11.10
C ARG A 184 9.79 6.92 -10.55
N ALA A 185 10.07 6.83 -9.25
CA ALA A 185 11.25 7.40 -8.61
C ALA A 185 12.40 6.38 -8.62
N THR A 186 12.88 5.99 -9.81
CA THR A 186 13.82 4.87 -9.99
C THR A 186 15.07 4.97 -9.11
N ASP A 187 15.69 6.16 -9.07
CA ASP A 187 16.95 6.36 -8.34
C ASP A 187 16.75 6.23 -6.83
N ALA A 188 15.62 6.72 -6.31
CA ALA A 188 15.28 6.55 -4.91
C ALA A 188 14.94 5.10 -4.58
N HIS A 189 14.13 4.43 -5.42
CA HIS A 189 13.79 3.01 -5.24
C HIS A 189 15.01 2.08 -5.18
N LEU A 190 16.05 2.35 -5.94
CA LEU A 190 17.28 1.56 -5.93
C LEU A 190 18.23 2.04 -4.84
N GLY A 191 18.30 3.35 -4.60
CA GLY A 191 19.22 3.97 -3.66
C GLY A 191 18.95 3.67 -2.19
N ILE A 192 17.72 3.28 -1.83
CA ILE A 192 17.40 2.90 -0.45
C ILE A 192 18.05 1.60 0.01
N PHE A 193 18.59 0.79 -0.91
CA PHE A 193 19.23 -0.48 -0.57
C PHE A 193 20.76 -0.35 -0.52
N ALA A 194 21.36 -0.89 0.53
CA ALA A 194 22.82 -0.85 0.74
C ALA A 194 23.60 -1.57 -0.40
N ASP A 195 23.05 -2.68 -0.87
CA ASP A 195 23.67 -3.51 -1.91
C ASP A 195 22.60 -3.88 -2.96
N CYS A 196 22.26 -2.95 -3.86
CA CYS A 196 21.35 -3.23 -4.96
C CYS A 196 22.12 -3.49 -6.26
N PRO A 197 22.09 -4.72 -6.80
CA PRO A 197 22.80 -5.05 -8.04
C PRO A 197 22.00 -4.67 -9.30
N VAL A 198 20.78 -4.12 -9.14
CA VAL A 198 19.84 -3.88 -10.23
C VAL A 198 20.11 -2.54 -10.89
N SER A 199 20.23 -2.53 -12.21
CA SER A 199 20.36 -1.29 -12.96
C SER A 199 19.02 -0.54 -13.08
N ALA A 200 19.08 0.76 -13.35
CA ALA A 200 17.90 1.57 -13.62
C ALA A 200 17.12 1.07 -14.86
N ALA A 201 17.78 0.42 -15.81
CA ALA A 201 17.14 -0.18 -16.98
C ALA A 201 16.32 -1.42 -16.57
N ASP A 202 16.93 -2.35 -15.82
CA ASP A 202 16.24 -3.55 -15.33
C ASP A 202 15.07 -3.21 -14.42
N PHE A 203 15.21 -2.14 -13.61
CA PHE A 203 14.09 -1.66 -12.79
C PHE A 203 12.91 -1.21 -13.67
N ARG A 204 13.16 -0.40 -14.70
CA ARG A 204 12.11 0.09 -15.63
C ARG A 204 11.50 -1.03 -16.45
N ASP A 205 12.27 -2.08 -16.76
CA ASP A 205 11.76 -3.25 -17.48
C ASP A 205 10.84 -4.12 -16.58
N ARG A 206 10.98 -4.01 -15.26
CA ARG A 206 10.16 -4.74 -14.29
C ARG A 206 8.97 -3.93 -13.78
N VAL A 207 9.13 -2.62 -13.60
CA VAL A 207 8.15 -1.73 -12.95
C VAL A 207 7.55 -0.78 -13.97
N GLY A 208 6.24 -0.86 -14.14
CA GLY A 208 5.44 0.10 -14.90
C GLY A 208 4.98 1.26 -14.02
N ALA A 209 4.46 2.29 -14.66
CA ALA A 209 3.80 3.41 -14.03
C ALA A 209 2.55 3.80 -14.83
N ILE A 210 1.55 4.42 -14.22
CA ILE A 210 0.36 4.91 -14.91
C ILE A 210 0.76 5.80 -16.09
N THR A 211 1.77 6.67 -15.89
CA THR A 211 2.30 7.58 -16.92
C THR A 211 2.92 6.89 -18.15
N ASP A 212 3.18 5.59 -18.08
CA ASP A 212 3.62 4.84 -19.27
C ASP A 212 2.48 4.48 -20.22
N TYR A 213 1.25 4.46 -19.72
CA TYR A 213 0.09 3.89 -20.42
C TYR A 213 -1.04 4.90 -20.62
N ALA A 214 -1.12 5.95 -19.78
CA ALA A 214 -2.15 6.95 -19.81
C ALA A 214 -1.56 8.36 -19.79
N ASP A 215 -2.12 9.25 -20.62
CA ASP A 215 -1.84 10.70 -20.59
C ASP A 215 -2.85 11.36 -19.64
N CYS A 216 -2.54 11.29 -18.35
CA CYS A 216 -3.35 11.89 -17.30
C CYS A 216 -2.49 12.55 -16.24
N SER A 217 -3.04 13.56 -15.57
CA SER A 217 -2.43 14.14 -14.38
C SER A 217 -2.53 13.18 -13.18
N ARG A 218 -1.70 13.43 -12.17
CA ARG A 218 -1.79 12.67 -10.91
C ARG A 218 -3.16 12.83 -10.23
N ASP A 219 -3.72 14.03 -10.26
CA ASP A 219 -5.03 14.31 -9.66
C ASP A 219 -6.15 13.52 -10.37
N GLU A 220 -6.09 13.37 -11.69
CA GLU A 220 -7.02 12.52 -12.44
C GLU A 220 -6.85 11.03 -12.08
N ALA A 221 -5.61 10.58 -11.90
CA ALA A 221 -5.37 9.21 -11.46
C ALA A 221 -5.89 8.95 -10.03
N VAL A 222 -5.65 9.89 -9.10
CA VAL A 222 -6.20 9.82 -7.73
C VAL A 222 -7.73 9.81 -7.77
N SER A 223 -8.35 10.73 -8.53
CA SER A 223 -9.81 10.79 -8.65
C SER A 223 -10.40 9.48 -9.17
N ALA A 224 -9.77 8.86 -10.17
CA ALA A 224 -10.24 7.57 -10.69
C ALA A 224 -10.18 6.45 -9.64
N ILE A 225 -9.13 6.43 -8.80
CA ILE A 225 -8.99 5.46 -7.72
C ILE A 225 -10.03 5.72 -6.62
N GLU A 226 -10.23 6.97 -6.24
CA GLU A 226 -11.22 7.40 -5.25
C GLU A 226 -12.64 7.06 -5.68
N ASP A 227 -13.01 7.39 -6.92
CA ASP A 227 -14.32 7.11 -7.47
C ASP A 227 -14.59 5.60 -7.55
N ALA A 228 -13.62 4.82 -7.97
CA ALA A 228 -13.75 3.37 -8.03
C ALA A 228 -13.90 2.74 -6.63
N LEU A 229 -13.14 3.20 -5.63
CA LEU A 229 -13.26 2.73 -4.24
C LEU A 229 -14.63 3.09 -3.65
N ARG A 230 -15.12 4.31 -3.91
CA ARG A 230 -16.44 4.75 -3.44
C ARG A 230 -17.57 3.98 -4.10
N GLU A 231 -17.51 3.79 -5.41
CA GLU A 231 -18.53 3.03 -6.15
C GLU A 231 -18.57 1.57 -5.67
N TRP A 232 -17.41 0.94 -5.53
CA TRP A 232 -17.30 -0.45 -5.09
C TRP A 232 -17.84 -0.67 -3.67
N SER A 233 -17.51 0.22 -2.74
CA SER A 233 -17.93 0.10 -1.32
C SER A 233 -19.32 0.68 -1.05
N GLY A 234 -19.82 1.58 -1.91
CA GLY A 234 -20.99 2.40 -1.62
C GLY A 234 -20.75 3.42 -0.50
N ALA A 235 -19.49 3.74 -0.20
CA ALA A 235 -19.11 4.58 0.92
C ALA A 235 -19.56 6.03 0.75
N GLU A 236 -20.03 6.63 1.84
CA GLU A 236 -20.20 8.08 1.94
C GLU A 236 -18.86 8.75 2.29
N ALA A 237 -18.72 10.01 1.86
CA ALA A 237 -17.56 10.82 2.22
C ALA A 237 -17.49 10.99 3.74
N GLY A 238 -16.35 10.68 4.34
CA GLY A 238 -16.12 10.74 5.77
C GLY A 238 -14.72 11.28 6.08
N GLY A 239 -14.26 11.04 7.28
CA GLY A 239 -12.93 11.41 7.76
C GLY A 239 -12.58 10.63 9.01
N TRP A 240 -11.36 10.78 9.47
CA TRP A 240 -10.94 10.30 10.76
C TRP A 240 -11.57 11.16 11.85
N SER A 241 -12.07 10.55 12.92
CA SER A 241 -12.47 11.29 14.12
C SER A 241 -11.23 11.82 14.87
N ASP A 242 -11.43 12.84 15.70
CA ASP A 242 -10.34 13.39 16.54
C ASP A 242 -9.73 12.30 17.44
N ASP A 243 -10.55 11.41 18.01
CA ASP A 243 -10.08 10.25 18.80
C ASP A 243 -9.21 9.29 17.97
N GLU A 244 -9.63 8.95 16.77
CA GLU A 244 -8.83 8.08 15.89
C GLU A 244 -7.50 8.73 15.52
N LEU A 245 -7.48 10.03 15.23
CA LEU A 245 -6.25 10.77 14.94
C LEU A 245 -5.31 10.83 16.14
N GLU A 246 -5.84 11.07 17.35
CA GLU A 246 -5.05 11.09 18.57
C GLU A 246 -4.44 9.71 18.85
N ARG A 247 -5.24 8.65 18.74
CA ARG A 247 -4.79 7.26 18.91
C ARG A 247 -3.75 6.89 17.85
N ALA A 248 -3.97 7.25 16.58
CA ALA A 248 -3.01 6.99 15.52
C ALA A 248 -1.68 7.71 15.74
N GLN A 249 -1.70 8.95 16.20
CA GLN A 249 -0.47 9.69 16.54
C GLN A 249 0.27 9.06 17.73
N ALA A 250 -0.45 8.58 18.74
CA ALA A 250 0.15 7.87 19.86
C ALA A 250 0.77 6.54 19.39
N ARG A 251 0.01 5.75 18.65
CA ARG A 251 0.44 4.47 18.06
C ARG A 251 1.65 4.64 17.13
N ALA A 252 1.67 5.70 16.31
CA ALA A 252 2.80 6.01 15.45
C ALA A 252 4.08 6.22 16.26
N ARG A 253 4.03 7.00 17.35
CA ARG A 253 5.19 7.24 18.22
C ARG A 253 5.62 5.98 18.99
N GLU A 254 4.67 5.24 19.51
CA GLU A 254 4.94 4.08 20.36
C GLU A 254 5.42 2.87 19.57
N LYS A 255 4.94 2.70 18.34
CA LYS A 255 5.22 1.53 17.50
C LYS A 255 5.94 1.91 16.20
N PHE A 256 5.27 2.53 15.25
CA PHE A 256 5.73 2.62 13.86
C PHE A 256 6.95 3.54 13.63
N ALA A 257 7.21 4.48 14.52
CA ALA A 257 8.44 5.28 14.58
C ALA A 257 9.43 4.79 15.64
N ASN A 258 9.13 3.69 16.35
CA ASN A 258 9.96 3.18 17.43
C ASN A 258 10.95 2.14 16.91
N GLU A 259 12.23 2.29 17.27
CA GLU A 259 13.31 1.38 16.86
C GLU A 259 13.05 -0.08 17.29
N THR A 260 12.39 -0.29 18.44
CA THR A 260 12.04 -1.64 18.92
C THR A 260 11.18 -2.39 17.89
N TRP A 261 10.26 -1.70 17.22
CA TRP A 261 9.46 -2.25 16.14
C TRP A 261 10.20 -2.23 14.81
N VAL A 262 10.74 -1.07 14.42
CA VAL A 262 11.35 -0.88 13.11
C VAL A 262 12.58 -1.81 12.92
N GLU A 263 13.42 -1.95 13.93
CA GLU A 263 14.58 -2.86 13.88
C GLU A 263 14.24 -4.26 14.37
N GLY A 264 13.63 -4.34 15.55
CA GLY A 264 13.50 -5.58 16.32
C GLY A 264 12.26 -6.40 16.05
N ARG A 265 11.28 -5.86 15.33
CA ARG A 265 9.97 -6.52 15.09
C ARG A 265 9.24 -6.91 16.38
N ARG A 266 9.55 -6.22 17.48
CA ARG A 266 8.86 -6.41 18.76
C ARG A 266 7.82 -5.34 18.89
N ASP A 267 6.57 -5.76 18.97
CA ASP A 267 5.47 -4.82 19.22
C ASP A 267 5.61 -4.26 20.64
N PRO A 268 5.79 -2.96 20.79
CA PRO A 268 5.92 -2.32 22.08
C PRO A 268 4.58 -1.97 22.75
N THR A 269 3.43 -2.20 22.03
CA THR A 269 2.07 -1.86 22.48
C THR A 269 1.27 -3.07 22.90
#